data_263bf97814fb00a88c616abdd681aa28
#
_entry.id   263bf97814fb00a88c616abdd681aa28
#
_cell.length_a   1.000
_cell.length_b   1.000
_cell.length_c   1.000
_cell.angle_alpha   90.00
_cell.angle_beta   90.00
_cell.angle_gamma   90.00
#
_symmetry.space_group_name_H-M   'P 1'
#
loop_
_entity.id
_entity.type
_entity.pdbx_description
1 polymer ?
#
loop_
_entity_poly.entity_id
_entity_poly.type
_entity_poly.pdbx_seq_one_letter_code
_entity_poly.pdbx_strand_id
1 'polypeptide(L)'
;MKHIRNFCIIAHIDHGKSTLADRLLGATQTVTAREEKAQLLDNMDLERERGITIKSHAIQMEYKYKGEDYILNLIDTPGHVDFSYEVSRSIAACEGALLIVDAAQSIQAQTISNLYLALENDLEIIPVLNKVDLPSANPEEVSDDIIDLLGCKLEDIIHASGKTGFGVENILAAIIEKIPAPKGTKDEPLQALIFDSVYNPFRGIEVIFRVKNGEIKKGQKIKFMATGNEYFADEVGTLKLNQVPKNVISTGDVGYLISGIKEAKEVKVGDTITDAKTPTTNMIVGFEDVKPMVFAGIYPVDTEDYEDLRSSMEKLQLNDASLVFAPESSAALGFGFRCGFLGMLHLEIIQERLEREFDMTVITTVPNVSYLAYTKKEPDTPIVVNNPSDLPEPSKLDRVEEPFIKATIITKSDFVGNVMSLCIEKRGIITNQTYLTTERVELNFDMPLAEIVFDFYDRLKTVSKGYASFDYSPIGMRASKLVKLDVLLNANSVDALSALIHEDNAYNIGKKMCEKLRELIPRQQFDIPIQAAIGAKIIARETIKALRKDVTAKCYGGDISRKRKLLEKQKKGKKRMRQVGNVEIPQEAFMAVLKLND
;
A
#
# COMPACT_ATOMS: atom_id res chain seq x y z
N MET A 1 24.44 19.07 -18.70
CA MET A 1 23.90 19.27 -17.34
C MET A 1 23.06 20.55 -17.18
N LYS A 2 23.52 21.73 -17.63
CA LYS A 2 22.77 22.99 -17.45
C LYS A 2 21.34 22.96 -17.97
N HIS A 3 21.04 22.13 -18.96
CA HIS A 3 19.73 21.99 -19.60
C HIS A 3 18.95 20.75 -19.14
N ILE A 4 19.36 20.07 -18.07
CA ILE A 4 18.63 18.94 -17.49
C ILE A 4 17.87 19.42 -16.27
N ARG A 5 16.61 18.94 -16.12
CA ARG A 5 15.77 19.14 -14.94
C ARG A 5 15.14 17.80 -14.54
N ASN A 6 15.42 17.36 -13.32
CA ASN A 6 14.79 16.16 -12.75
C ASN A 6 13.78 16.62 -11.71
N PHE A 7 12.55 16.24 -11.88
CA PHE A 7 11.47 16.65 -11.00
C PHE A 7 10.42 15.54 -10.82
N CYS A 8 9.76 15.59 -9.70
CA CYS A 8 8.62 14.74 -9.40
C CYS A 8 7.34 15.56 -9.24
N ILE A 9 6.19 14.87 -9.22
CA ILE A 9 4.90 15.46 -8.93
C ILE A 9 4.40 14.89 -7.61
N ILE A 10 4.20 15.73 -6.62
CA ILE A 10 3.62 15.38 -5.32
C ILE A 10 2.22 15.95 -5.22
N ALA A 11 1.27 15.12 -4.86
CA ALA A 11 -0.14 15.48 -4.78
C ALA A 11 -0.89 14.53 -3.85
N HIS A 12 -2.02 14.99 -3.33
CA HIS A 12 -3.01 14.10 -2.74
C HIS A 12 -3.74 13.30 -3.84
N ILE A 13 -4.36 12.19 -3.44
CA ILE A 13 -5.23 11.41 -4.32
C ILE A 13 -6.33 12.32 -4.89
N ASP A 14 -6.67 12.12 -6.16
CA ASP A 14 -7.68 12.91 -6.89
C ASP A 14 -7.37 14.40 -7.11
N HIS A 15 -6.20 14.94 -6.73
CA HIS A 15 -5.81 16.31 -7.05
C HIS A 15 -5.43 16.53 -8.53
N GLY A 16 -5.46 15.46 -9.34
CA GLY A 16 -5.27 15.51 -10.80
C GLY A 16 -3.82 15.37 -11.25
N LYS A 17 -3.00 14.66 -10.48
CA LYS A 17 -1.59 14.37 -10.77
C LYS A 17 -1.40 13.75 -12.16
N SER A 18 -1.98 12.58 -12.43
CA SER A 18 -1.83 11.84 -13.69
C SER A 18 -2.36 12.64 -14.88
N THR A 19 -3.50 13.35 -14.69
CA THR A 19 -4.05 14.21 -15.74
C THR A 19 -3.12 15.39 -16.11
N LEU A 20 -2.45 15.99 -15.10
CA LEU A 20 -1.49 17.06 -15.36
C LEU A 20 -0.22 16.51 -16.00
N ALA A 21 0.26 15.35 -15.58
CA ALA A 21 1.39 14.66 -16.19
C ALA A 21 1.13 14.37 -17.68
N ASP A 22 -0.06 13.87 -18.05
CA ASP A 22 -0.47 13.66 -19.45
C ASP A 22 -0.38 14.98 -20.25
N ARG A 23 -0.80 16.10 -19.66
CA ARG A 23 -0.71 17.41 -20.33
C ARG A 23 0.71 17.90 -20.52
N LEU A 24 1.59 17.65 -19.55
CA LEU A 24 3.03 17.96 -19.71
C LEU A 24 3.64 17.13 -20.85
N LEU A 25 3.30 15.84 -20.96
CA LEU A 25 3.73 14.96 -22.05
C LEU A 25 3.23 15.42 -23.42
N GLY A 26 1.96 15.84 -23.50
CA GLY A 26 1.38 16.38 -24.73
C GLY A 26 2.02 17.71 -25.14
N ALA A 27 2.20 18.66 -24.20
CA ALA A 27 2.79 19.97 -24.46
C ALA A 27 4.27 19.89 -24.91
N THR A 28 5.00 18.88 -24.41
CA THR A 28 6.39 18.61 -24.82
C THR A 28 6.49 17.74 -26.08
N GLN A 29 5.37 17.38 -26.71
CA GLN A 29 5.32 16.49 -27.87
C GLN A 29 6.02 15.14 -27.66
N THR A 30 6.15 14.71 -26.41
CA THR A 30 6.71 13.39 -26.05
C THR A 30 5.75 12.28 -26.49
N VAL A 31 4.46 12.61 -26.60
CA VAL A 31 3.37 11.75 -27.03
C VAL A 31 2.77 12.33 -28.31
N THR A 32 2.53 11.48 -29.31
CA THR A 32 1.82 11.89 -30.53
C THR A 32 0.31 11.93 -30.26
N ALA A 33 -0.44 12.76 -31.01
CA ALA A 33 -1.89 12.86 -30.88
C ALA A 33 -2.65 11.52 -31.10
N ARG A 34 -2.00 10.51 -31.67
CA ARG A 34 -2.56 9.14 -31.84
C ARG A 34 -2.32 8.24 -30.63
N GLU A 35 -1.31 8.54 -29.83
CA GLU A 35 -0.91 7.80 -28.64
C GLU A 35 -1.52 8.41 -27.36
N GLU A 36 -2.15 9.58 -27.51
CA GLU A 36 -2.78 10.31 -26.40
C GLU A 36 -3.95 9.48 -25.82
N LYS A 37 -3.73 8.91 -24.65
CA LYS A 37 -4.71 8.20 -23.85
C LYS A 37 -4.75 8.85 -22.47
N ALA A 38 -5.89 8.81 -21.82
CA ALA A 38 -5.98 9.25 -20.42
C ALA A 38 -5.15 8.35 -19.53
N GLN A 39 -4.45 8.93 -18.55
CA GLN A 39 -3.59 8.24 -17.59
C GLN A 39 -2.50 7.40 -18.29
N LEU A 40 -1.76 8.05 -19.16
CA LEU A 40 -0.77 7.39 -20.02
C LEU A 40 0.38 6.75 -19.21
N LEU A 41 0.75 7.34 -18.08
CA LEU A 41 1.80 6.85 -17.20
C LEU A 41 1.32 5.70 -16.30
N ASP A 42 0.01 5.60 -16.07
CA ASP A 42 -0.58 4.51 -15.31
C ASP A 42 -0.63 3.25 -16.19
N ASN A 43 0.42 2.44 -16.15
CA ASN A 43 0.61 1.30 -17.06
C ASN A 43 -0.23 0.08 -16.69
N MET A 44 -0.63 -0.05 -15.43
CA MET A 44 -1.48 -1.15 -14.96
C MET A 44 -2.95 -0.80 -15.18
N ASP A 45 -3.74 -1.78 -15.63
CA ASP A 45 -5.20 -1.61 -15.72
C ASP A 45 -5.80 -1.27 -14.34
N LEU A 46 -5.21 -1.83 -13.29
CA LEU A 46 -5.58 -1.59 -11.90
C LEU A 46 -5.38 -0.12 -11.46
N GLU A 47 -4.29 0.53 -11.91
CA GLU A 47 -4.04 1.95 -11.65
C GLU A 47 -5.13 2.82 -12.27
N ARG A 48 -5.51 2.50 -13.52
CA ARG A 48 -6.56 3.24 -14.26
C ARG A 48 -7.95 3.03 -13.66
N GLU A 49 -8.28 1.81 -13.26
CA GLU A 49 -9.58 1.49 -12.65
C GLU A 49 -9.75 2.15 -11.29
N ARG A 50 -8.70 2.18 -10.47
CA ARG A 50 -8.72 2.77 -9.12
C ARG A 50 -8.41 4.27 -9.13
N GLY A 51 -7.91 4.82 -10.24
CA GLY A 51 -7.52 6.23 -10.35
C GLY A 51 -6.32 6.62 -9.50
N ILE A 52 -5.45 5.66 -9.16
CA ILE A 52 -4.27 5.86 -8.32
C ILE A 52 -3.01 5.35 -9.03
N THR A 53 -1.90 6.06 -8.90
CA THR A 53 -0.60 5.55 -9.30
C THR A 53 -0.08 4.60 -8.20
N ILE A 54 0.26 3.38 -8.57
CA ILE A 54 0.78 2.34 -7.66
C ILE A 54 2.30 2.33 -7.73
N LYS A 55 2.85 2.37 -8.96
CA LYS A 55 4.29 2.31 -9.20
C LYS A 55 4.81 3.62 -9.80
N SER A 56 5.98 4.03 -9.35
CA SER A 56 6.68 5.20 -9.91
C SER A 56 7.10 4.96 -11.35
N HIS A 57 6.94 5.96 -12.20
CA HIS A 57 7.37 5.92 -13.59
C HIS A 57 8.28 7.10 -13.91
N ALA A 58 9.43 6.81 -14.52
CA ALA A 58 10.33 7.84 -15.01
C ALA A 58 10.15 8.02 -16.51
N ILE A 59 10.02 9.27 -16.96
CA ILE A 59 9.90 9.59 -18.39
C ILE A 59 10.72 10.83 -18.73
N GLN A 60 11.46 10.74 -19.83
CA GLN A 60 12.25 11.83 -20.37
C GLN A 60 11.46 12.59 -21.44
N MET A 61 11.36 13.91 -21.27
CA MET A 61 10.75 14.85 -22.20
C MET A 61 11.82 15.79 -22.76
N GLU A 62 11.67 16.20 -23.99
CA GLU A 62 12.49 17.22 -24.64
C GLU A 62 11.62 18.47 -24.86
N TYR A 63 12.09 19.63 -24.42
CA TYR A 63 11.34 20.86 -24.55
C TYR A 63 12.22 22.03 -24.93
N LYS A 64 11.78 22.82 -25.91
CA LYS A 64 12.51 24.00 -26.37
C LYS A 64 11.99 25.25 -25.67
N TYR A 65 12.86 25.89 -24.89
CA TYR A 65 12.50 27.10 -24.15
C TYR A 65 13.49 28.24 -24.47
N LYS A 66 12.99 29.41 -24.84
CA LYS A 66 13.76 30.61 -25.21
C LYS A 66 14.91 30.32 -26.21
N GLY A 67 14.68 29.34 -27.12
CA GLY A 67 15.64 28.97 -28.16
C GLY A 67 16.65 27.90 -27.76
N GLU A 68 16.69 27.47 -26.53
CA GLU A 68 17.57 26.40 -26.00
C GLU A 68 16.76 25.11 -25.81
N ASP A 69 17.41 23.94 -26.03
CA ASP A 69 16.80 22.64 -25.86
C ASP A 69 17.07 22.12 -24.45
N TYR A 70 16.00 21.74 -23.72
CA TYR A 70 16.04 21.21 -22.37
C TYR A 70 15.59 19.76 -22.35
N ILE A 71 16.19 19.00 -21.44
CA ILE A 71 15.79 17.63 -21.07
C ILE A 71 15.09 17.71 -19.71
N LEU A 72 13.84 17.28 -19.67
CA LEU A 72 13.00 17.25 -18.49
C LEU A 72 12.74 15.79 -18.13
N ASN A 73 13.26 15.33 -17.02
CA ASN A 73 13.00 13.98 -16.51
C ASN A 73 11.91 14.07 -15.43
N LEU A 74 10.71 13.65 -15.78
CA LEU A 74 9.60 13.50 -14.84
C LEU A 74 9.69 12.14 -14.17
N ILE A 75 9.65 12.12 -12.84
CA ILE A 75 9.48 10.90 -12.04
C ILE A 75 8.11 10.99 -11.40
N ASP A 76 7.15 10.25 -11.94
CA ASP A 76 5.79 10.20 -11.40
C ASP A 76 5.77 9.39 -10.11
N THR A 77 5.06 9.88 -9.08
CA THR A 77 5.06 9.29 -7.73
C THR A 77 3.66 8.84 -7.35
N PRO A 78 3.51 7.74 -6.58
CA PRO A 78 2.24 7.42 -5.95
C PRO A 78 1.74 8.54 -5.03
N GLY A 79 0.42 8.63 -4.87
CA GLY A 79 -0.19 9.62 -3.97
C GLY A 79 -0.68 9.05 -2.64
N HIS A 80 -0.67 7.73 -2.44
CA HIS A 80 -1.25 7.06 -1.27
C HIS A 80 -0.21 6.80 -0.18
N VAL A 81 -0.61 6.89 1.10
CA VAL A 81 0.27 6.68 2.26
C VAL A 81 0.96 5.32 2.27
N ASP A 82 0.27 4.25 1.84
CA ASP A 82 0.86 2.90 1.77
C ASP A 82 2.09 2.84 0.84
N PHE A 83 2.21 3.79 -0.10
CA PHE A 83 3.32 3.88 -1.06
C PHE A 83 4.30 5.02 -0.75
N SER A 84 4.31 5.53 0.48
CA SER A 84 5.24 6.60 0.91
C SER A 84 6.72 6.25 0.65
N TYR A 85 7.05 4.98 0.69
CA TYR A 85 8.38 4.48 0.36
C TYR A 85 8.75 4.69 -1.13
N GLU A 86 7.82 4.44 -2.06
CA GLU A 86 8.00 4.73 -3.48
C GLU A 86 8.16 6.23 -3.73
N VAL A 87 7.39 7.05 -2.98
CA VAL A 87 7.51 8.51 -3.03
C VAL A 87 8.89 8.97 -2.59
N SER A 88 9.39 8.46 -1.46
CA SER A 88 10.72 8.80 -0.93
C SER A 88 11.86 8.50 -1.92
N ARG A 89 11.78 7.34 -2.60
CA ARG A 89 12.78 6.95 -3.64
C ARG A 89 12.76 7.89 -4.83
N SER A 90 11.58 8.24 -5.29
CA SER A 90 11.39 9.13 -6.44
C SER A 90 11.89 10.55 -6.13
N ILE A 91 11.57 11.05 -4.94
CA ILE A 91 12.03 12.35 -4.44
C ILE A 91 13.56 12.43 -4.41
N ALA A 92 14.24 11.39 -3.90
CA ALA A 92 15.71 11.36 -3.81
C ALA A 92 16.42 11.39 -5.18
N ALA A 93 15.70 11.07 -6.25
CA ALA A 93 16.21 11.14 -7.62
C ALA A 93 16.00 12.52 -8.29
N CYS A 94 15.36 13.48 -7.62
CA CYS A 94 14.96 14.78 -8.18
C CYS A 94 15.73 15.95 -7.56
N GLU A 95 15.68 17.10 -8.23
CA GLU A 95 16.11 18.41 -7.74
C GLU A 95 14.91 19.34 -7.44
N GLY A 96 13.71 19.00 -7.90
CA GLY A 96 12.53 19.80 -7.63
C GLY A 96 11.26 18.97 -7.64
N ALA A 97 10.19 19.55 -7.10
CA ALA A 97 8.87 18.92 -7.05
C ALA A 97 7.77 19.93 -7.44
N LEU A 98 6.81 19.46 -8.23
CA LEU A 98 5.53 20.17 -8.42
C LEU A 98 4.59 19.77 -7.29
N LEU A 99 4.21 20.71 -6.44
CA LEU A 99 3.22 20.52 -5.40
C LEU A 99 1.84 20.85 -5.96
N ILE A 100 1.03 19.84 -6.26
CA ILE A 100 -0.30 20.04 -6.82
C ILE A 100 -1.34 20.11 -5.71
N VAL A 101 -2.09 21.20 -5.68
CA VAL A 101 -3.22 21.41 -4.79
C VAL A 101 -4.49 21.61 -5.61
N ASP A 102 -5.57 20.92 -5.23
CA ASP A 102 -6.89 21.08 -5.87
C ASP A 102 -7.57 22.37 -5.40
N ALA A 103 -7.96 23.23 -6.34
CA ALA A 103 -8.62 24.51 -6.06
C ALA A 103 -9.98 24.38 -5.36
N ALA A 104 -10.59 23.20 -5.32
CA ALA A 104 -11.86 22.94 -4.64
C ALA A 104 -11.69 22.21 -3.29
N GLN A 105 -10.61 21.40 -3.15
CA GLN A 105 -10.39 20.59 -1.94
C GLN A 105 -9.31 21.18 -1.01
N SER A 106 -8.45 22.10 -1.52
CA SER A 106 -7.32 22.71 -0.81
C SER A 106 -6.31 21.68 -0.28
N ILE A 107 -5.50 22.05 0.71
CA ILE A 107 -4.43 21.26 1.30
C ILE A 107 -5.00 20.06 2.06
N GLN A 108 -4.40 18.88 1.84
CA GLN A 108 -4.77 17.61 2.47
C GLN A 108 -3.58 17.02 3.24
N ALA A 109 -3.81 16.05 4.15
CA ALA A 109 -2.76 15.49 5.01
C ALA A 109 -1.57 14.94 4.20
N GLN A 110 -1.83 14.18 3.14
CA GLN A 110 -0.77 13.64 2.28
C GLN A 110 0.02 14.73 1.51
N THR A 111 -0.61 15.86 1.22
CA THR A 111 0.08 17.02 0.63
C THR A 111 1.17 17.51 1.57
N ILE A 112 0.86 17.63 2.86
CA ILE A 112 1.80 18.08 3.90
C ILE A 112 2.92 17.06 4.10
N SER A 113 2.59 15.77 4.24
CA SER A 113 3.59 14.72 4.48
C SER A 113 4.58 14.60 3.31
N ASN A 114 4.06 14.62 2.07
CA ASN A 114 4.91 14.57 0.88
C ASN A 114 5.74 15.85 0.71
N LEU A 115 5.20 17.01 1.11
CA LEU A 115 5.96 18.26 1.13
C LEU A 115 7.14 18.18 2.09
N TYR A 116 6.94 17.67 3.33
CA TYR A 116 8.04 17.52 4.28
C TYR A 116 9.12 16.57 3.74
N LEU A 117 8.75 15.44 3.13
CA LEU A 117 9.70 14.54 2.48
C LEU A 117 10.51 15.25 1.38
N ALA A 118 9.87 16.11 0.60
CA ALA A 118 10.55 16.88 -0.43
C ALA A 118 11.52 17.92 0.15
N LEU A 119 11.12 18.61 1.23
CA LEU A 119 11.96 19.58 1.93
C LEU A 119 13.17 18.94 2.63
N GLU A 120 12.99 17.75 3.24
CA GLU A 120 14.08 16.98 3.84
C GLU A 120 15.14 16.55 2.81
N ASN A 121 14.76 16.43 1.54
CA ASN A 121 15.64 16.15 0.43
C ASN A 121 16.14 17.40 -0.32
N ASP A 122 15.97 18.60 0.24
CA ASP A 122 16.38 19.89 -0.33
C ASP A 122 15.81 20.15 -1.76
N LEU A 123 14.59 19.69 -2.05
CA LEU A 123 13.96 19.92 -3.34
C LEU A 123 13.41 21.36 -3.46
N GLU A 124 13.57 21.95 -4.65
CA GLU A 124 12.86 23.19 -5.00
C GLU A 124 11.36 22.90 -5.22
N ILE A 125 10.49 23.59 -4.51
CA ILE A 125 9.04 23.34 -4.55
C ILE A 125 8.36 24.40 -5.43
N ILE A 126 7.63 23.92 -6.45
CA ILE A 126 6.80 24.76 -7.31
C ILE A 126 5.33 24.50 -7.00
N PRO A 127 4.62 25.43 -6.35
CA PRO A 127 3.20 25.27 -6.06
C PRO A 127 2.35 25.43 -7.32
N VAL A 128 1.45 24.47 -7.55
CA VAL A 128 0.51 24.45 -8.68
C VAL A 128 -0.90 24.30 -8.14
N LEU A 129 -1.73 25.31 -8.33
CA LEU A 129 -3.15 25.27 -8.02
C LEU A 129 -3.92 24.71 -9.21
N ASN A 130 -4.31 23.44 -9.12
CA ASN A 130 -4.96 22.71 -10.20
C ASN A 130 -6.48 22.75 -10.11
N LYS A 131 -7.14 22.42 -11.22
CA LYS A 131 -8.59 22.35 -11.38
C LYS A 131 -9.30 23.71 -11.19
N VAL A 132 -8.65 24.80 -11.55
CA VAL A 132 -9.25 26.15 -11.49
C VAL A 132 -10.46 26.34 -12.43
N ASP A 133 -10.70 25.39 -13.32
CA ASP A 133 -11.85 25.32 -14.22
C ASP A 133 -13.14 24.80 -13.57
N LEU A 134 -13.08 24.26 -12.37
CA LEU A 134 -14.26 23.74 -11.68
C LEU A 134 -15.15 24.87 -11.13
N PRO A 135 -16.48 24.75 -11.23
CA PRO A 135 -17.40 25.74 -10.62
C PRO A 135 -17.29 25.85 -9.11
N SER A 136 -16.78 24.80 -8.45
CA SER A 136 -16.55 24.75 -6.99
C SER A 136 -15.16 25.22 -6.58
N ALA A 137 -14.31 25.62 -7.53
CA ALA A 137 -12.97 26.10 -7.24
C ALA A 137 -13.02 27.45 -6.49
N ASN A 138 -12.19 27.58 -5.46
CA ASN A 138 -11.96 28.83 -4.74
C ASN A 138 -10.45 29.18 -4.78
N PRO A 139 -9.95 29.70 -5.91
CA PRO A 139 -8.52 29.93 -6.09
C PRO A 139 -7.93 30.94 -5.11
N GLU A 140 -8.69 31.94 -4.68
CA GLU A 140 -8.21 32.97 -3.73
C GLU A 140 -7.91 32.36 -2.37
N GLU A 141 -8.90 31.69 -1.77
CA GLU A 141 -8.75 31.04 -0.45
C GLU A 141 -7.67 29.98 -0.45
N VAL A 142 -7.63 29.10 -1.48
CA VAL A 142 -6.65 28.04 -1.54
C VAL A 142 -5.23 28.58 -1.80
N SER A 143 -5.11 29.70 -2.52
CA SER A 143 -3.81 30.38 -2.66
C SER A 143 -3.30 30.91 -1.33
N ASP A 144 -4.17 31.47 -0.49
CA ASP A 144 -3.82 31.91 0.85
C ASP A 144 -3.36 30.73 1.74
N ASP A 145 -4.07 29.59 1.67
CA ASP A 145 -3.67 28.35 2.36
C ASP A 145 -2.26 27.87 1.91
N ILE A 146 -1.94 27.96 0.61
CA ILE A 146 -0.62 27.59 0.07
C ILE A 146 0.47 28.58 0.54
N ILE A 147 0.15 29.89 0.59
CA ILE A 147 1.07 30.93 1.08
C ILE A 147 1.40 30.67 2.55
N ASP A 148 0.40 30.39 3.36
CA ASP A 148 0.57 30.08 4.79
C ASP A 148 1.43 28.83 5.00
N LEU A 149 1.25 27.79 4.16
CA LEU A 149 2.01 26.55 4.26
C LEU A 149 3.47 26.70 3.82
N LEU A 150 3.73 27.38 2.69
CA LEU A 150 5.05 27.43 2.05
C LEU A 150 5.83 28.71 2.37
N GLY A 151 5.17 29.77 2.83
CA GLY A 151 5.77 31.10 2.96
C GLY A 151 6.13 31.75 1.62
N CYS A 152 5.53 31.27 0.51
CA CYS A 152 5.76 31.78 -0.83
C CYS A 152 4.90 33.04 -1.12
N LYS A 153 5.16 33.70 -2.26
CA LYS A 153 4.32 34.81 -2.71
C LYS A 153 3.21 34.31 -3.62
N LEU A 154 2.11 35.08 -3.72
CA LEU A 154 1.01 34.77 -4.63
C LEU A 154 1.47 34.60 -6.09
N GLU A 155 2.44 35.40 -6.54
CA GLU A 155 3.02 35.33 -7.88
C GLU A 155 3.79 34.03 -8.19
N ASP A 156 4.16 33.28 -7.15
CA ASP A 156 4.86 32.01 -7.27
C ASP A 156 3.91 30.83 -7.53
N ILE A 157 2.61 31.01 -7.23
CA ILE A 157 1.58 29.97 -7.37
C ILE A 157 1.08 29.96 -8.82
N ILE A 158 1.23 28.81 -9.47
CA ILE A 158 0.80 28.66 -10.86
C ILE A 158 -0.62 28.09 -10.90
N HIS A 159 -1.53 28.87 -11.42
CA HIS A 159 -2.91 28.43 -11.67
C HIS A 159 -2.96 27.56 -12.91
N ALA A 160 -3.55 26.37 -12.80
CA ALA A 160 -3.59 25.41 -13.87
C ALA A 160 -4.89 24.59 -13.92
N SER A 161 -5.14 23.97 -15.05
CA SER A 161 -6.15 22.95 -15.24
C SER A 161 -5.59 21.82 -16.10
N GLY A 162 -5.34 20.67 -15.50
CA GLY A 162 -4.95 19.46 -16.22
C GLY A 162 -6.01 19.03 -17.26
N LYS A 163 -7.29 19.32 -17.02
CA LYS A 163 -8.38 18.99 -17.94
C LYS A 163 -8.34 19.86 -19.20
N THR A 164 -8.18 21.17 -19.06
CA THR A 164 -8.26 22.12 -20.19
C THR A 164 -6.91 22.42 -20.82
N GLY A 165 -5.79 22.14 -20.11
CA GLY A 165 -4.43 22.52 -20.50
C GLY A 165 -4.04 23.95 -20.11
N PHE A 166 -4.92 24.68 -19.42
CA PHE A 166 -4.61 26.02 -18.93
C PHE A 166 -3.41 26.01 -17.96
N GLY A 167 -2.48 26.93 -18.13
CA GLY A 167 -1.33 27.12 -17.26
C GLY A 167 -0.18 26.12 -17.45
N VAL A 168 -0.28 25.12 -18.32
CA VAL A 168 0.73 24.07 -18.52
C VAL A 168 2.06 24.64 -19.04
N GLU A 169 2.02 25.62 -19.95
CA GLU A 169 3.24 26.29 -20.45
C GLU A 169 3.95 27.06 -19.33
N ASN A 170 3.18 27.67 -18.40
CA ASN A 170 3.76 28.37 -17.24
C ASN A 170 4.44 27.38 -16.29
N ILE A 171 3.88 26.17 -16.13
CA ILE A 171 4.50 25.09 -15.35
C ILE A 171 5.82 24.67 -15.99
N LEU A 172 5.85 24.43 -17.30
CA LEU A 172 7.09 24.06 -18.02
C LEU A 172 8.15 25.16 -17.92
N ALA A 173 7.76 26.43 -18.03
CA ALA A 173 8.65 27.55 -17.83
C ALA A 173 9.23 27.60 -16.42
N ALA A 174 8.38 27.41 -15.39
CA ALA A 174 8.81 27.42 -13.99
C ALA A 174 9.73 26.23 -13.66
N ILE A 175 9.49 25.03 -14.20
CA ILE A 175 10.39 23.88 -14.07
C ILE A 175 11.80 24.25 -14.55
N ILE A 176 11.90 24.91 -15.72
CA ILE A 176 13.19 25.28 -16.30
C ILE A 176 13.86 26.40 -15.52
N GLU A 177 13.11 27.41 -15.11
CA GLU A 177 13.66 28.63 -14.47
C GLU A 177 13.95 28.44 -12.98
N LYS A 178 13.10 27.71 -12.23
CA LYS A 178 13.21 27.58 -10.77
C LYS A 178 13.99 26.33 -10.34
N ILE A 179 13.75 25.15 -10.97
CA ILE A 179 14.44 23.93 -10.55
C ILE A 179 15.91 24.01 -10.94
N PRO A 180 16.84 23.77 -9.98
CA PRO A 180 18.27 23.81 -10.29
C PRO A 180 18.67 22.66 -11.21
N ALA A 181 19.74 22.88 -11.98
CA ALA A 181 20.36 21.81 -12.75
C ALA A 181 21.00 20.77 -11.81
N PRO A 182 21.07 19.49 -12.21
CA PRO A 182 21.74 18.46 -11.44
C PRO A 182 23.16 18.84 -11.07
N LYS A 183 23.55 18.54 -9.82
CA LYS A 183 24.95 18.71 -9.35
C LYS A 183 25.76 17.47 -9.73
N GLY A 184 27.07 17.61 -9.89
CA GLY A 184 27.98 16.51 -10.18
C GLY A 184 28.91 16.82 -11.35
N THR A 185 29.83 15.92 -11.65
CA THR A 185 30.83 16.08 -12.73
C THR A 185 31.04 14.77 -13.48
N LYS A 186 31.34 14.88 -14.77
CA LYS A 186 31.66 13.74 -15.64
C LYS A 186 33.04 13.14 -15.38
N ASP A 187 33.94 13.94 -14.81
CA ASP A 187 35.34 13.57 -14.62
C ASP A 187 35.59 12.74 -13.36
N GLU A 188 34.57 12.64 -12.47
CA GLU A 188 34.62 11.79 -11.31
C GLU A 188 34.25 10.32 -11.62
N PRO A 189 34.67 9.37 -10.76
CA PRO A 189 34.25 7.97 -10.90
C PRO A 189 32.75 7.83 -10.99
N LEU A 190 32.28 6.84 -11.76
CA LEU A 190 30.85 6.55 -11.90
C LEU A 190 30.21 6.35 -10.53
N GLN A 191 29.14 7.11 -10.30
CA GLN A 191 28.30 7.03 -9.13
C GLN A 191 26.85 7.24 -9.57
N ALA A 192 26.05 6.16 -9.60
CA ALA A 192 24.65 6.24 -9.97
C ALA A 192 23.77 5.58 -8.92
N LEU A 193 22.64 6.21 -8.59
CA LEU A 193 21.65 5.73 -7.62
C LEU A 193 20.62 4.87 -8.32
N ILE A 194 20.42 3.66 -7.85
CA ILE A 194 19.28 2.82 -8.24
C ILE A 194 18.05 3.28 -7.44
N PHE A 195 17.03 3.79 -8.10
CA PHE A 195 15.82 4.21 -7.41
C PHE A 195 14.60 3.34 -7.72
N ASP A 196 14.64 2.52 -8.79
CA ASP A 196 13.60 1.54 -9.10
C ASP A 196 14.17 0.37 -9.92
N SER A 197 13.37 -0.71 -10.02
CA SER A 197 13.67 -1.85 -10.88
C SER A 197 12.39 -2.50 -11.39
N VAL A 198 12.44 -3.06 -12.61
CA VAL A 198 11.31 -3.73 -13.26
C VAL A 198 11.77 -5.09 -13.78
N TYR A 199 11.00 -6.13 -13.52
CA TYR A 199 11.27 -7.44 -14.08
C TYR A 199 10.64 -7.60 -15.45
N ASN A 200 11.46 -7.98 -16.42
CA ASN A 200 11.03 -8.34 -17.76
C ASN A 200 11.32 -9.83 -18.00
N PRO A 201 10.31 -10.67 -18.34
CA PRO A 201 10.49 -12.11 -18.53
C PRO A 201 11.55 -12.50 -19.58
N PHE A 202 11.81 -11.61 -20.55
CA PHE A 202 12.73 -11.88 -21.67
C PHE A 202 14.12 -11.28 -21.45
N ARG A 203 14.22 -10.19 -20.68
CA ARG A 203 15.46 -9.39 -20.55
C ARG A 203 16.04 -9.43 -19.13
N GLY A 204 15.33 -10.03 -18.19
CA GLY A 204 15.69 -10.02 -16.77
C GLY A 204 15.30 -8.74 -16.05
N ILE A 205 16.03 -8.37 -15.01
CA ILE A 205 15.77 -7.16 -14.24
C ILE A 205 16.33 -5.94 -14.97
N GLU A 206 15.45 -5.01 -15.25
CA GLU A 206 15.76 -3.69 -15.81
C GLU A 206 15.91 -2.72 -14.64
N VAL A 207 17.10 -2.20 -14.44
CA VAL A 207 17.43 -1.30 -13.32
C VAL A 207 17.24 0.14 -13.76
N ILE A 208 16.47 0.92 -13.02
CA ILE A 208 16.25 2.35 -13.28
C ILE A 208 17.14 3.14 -12.32
N PHE A 209 17.94 4.01 -12.88
CA PHE A 209 18.96 4.71 -12.12
C PHE A 209 19.10 6.18 -12.55
N ARG A 210 19.71 6.95 -11.65
CA ARG A 210 20.14 8.32 -11.91
C ARG A 210 21.64 8.45 -11.72
N VAL A 211 22.35 9.01 -12.71
CA VAL A 211 23.78 9.27 -12.62
C VAL A 211 24.03 10.55 -11.82
N LYS A 212 24.73 10.42 -10.68
CA LYS A 212 25.20 11.58 -9.88
C LYS A 212 26.55 12.08 -10.36
N ASN A 213 27.51 11.19 -10.59
CA ASN A 213 28.85 11.52 -11.11
C ASN A 213 29.28 10.52 -12.18
N GLY A 214 30.17 10.94 -13.05
CA GLY A 214 30.75 10.10 -14.10
C GLY A 214 29.76 9.81 -15.23
N GLU A 215 29.98 8.69 -15.90
CA GLU A 215 29.12 8.20 -16.97
C GLU A 215 29.12 6.69 -17.02
N ILE A 216 28.00 6.10 -17.51
CA ILE A 216 27.86 4.68 -17.76
C ILE A 216 27.77 4.42 -19.27
N LYS A 217 28.53 3.44 -19.76
CA LYS A 217 28.62 3.10 -21.18
C LYS A 217 28.09 1.70 -21.44
N LYS A 218 27.49 1.50 -22.60
CA LYS A 218 27.16 0.15 -23.08
C LYS A 218 28.42 -0.73 -23.13
N GLY A 219 28.34 -1.95 -22.57
CA GLY A 219 29.44 -2.90 -22.49
C GLY A 219 30.42 -2.64 -21.34
N GLN A 220 30.24 -1.60 -20.55
CA GLN A 220 31.09 -1.30 -19.38
C GLN A 220 30.86 -2.33 -18.28
N LYS A 221 31.95 -2.77 -17.63
CA LYS A 221 31.84 -3.61 -16.43
C LYS A 221 31.55 -2.74 -15.21
N ILE A 222 30.41 -2.94 -14.60
CA ILE A 222 29.90 -2.20 -13.46
C ILE A 222 29.88 -3.06 -12.21
N LYS A 223 29.82 -2.40 -11.05
CA LYS A 223 29.69 -3.04 -9.74
C LYS A 223 28.57 -2.39 -8.95
N PHE A 224 27.74 -3.20 -8.31
CA PHE A 224 26.77 -2.78 -7.31
C PHE A 224 27.44 -2.78 -5.95
N MET A 225 27.45 -1.65 -5.26
CA MET A 225 28.30 -1.47 -4.07
C MET A 225 27.75 -2.22 -2.85
N ALA A 226 26.42 -2.28 -2.65
CA ALA A 226 25.80 -2.94 -1.50
C ALA A 226 25.86 -4.47 -1.63
N THR A 227 25.60 -5.02 -2.82
CA THR A 227 25.64 -6.48 -3.04
C THR A 227 27.06 -6.98 -3.37
N GLY A 228 27.93 -6.10 -3.85
CA GLY A 228 29.28 -6.43 -4.29
C GLY A 228 29.37 -7.12 -5.64
N ASN A 229 28.23 -7.39 -6.28
CA ASN A 229 28.14 -8.10 -7.56
C ASN A 229 28.62 -7.24 -8.73
N GLU A 230 29.22 -7.90 -9.73
CA GLU A 230 29.72 -7.24 -10.93
C GLU A 230 28.99 -7.77 -12.17
N TYR A 231 28.59 -6.85 -13.05
CA TYR A 231 27.85 -7.15 -14.27
C TYR A 231 28.41 -6.38 -15.45
N PHE A 232 28.02 -6.77 -16.67
CA PHE A 232 28.22 -5.94 -17.85
C PHE A 232 26.95 -5.13 -18.13
N ALA A 233 27.10 -3.86 -18.46
CA ALA A 233 26.02 -3.02 -18.92
C ALA A 233 25.68 -3.39 -20.39
N ASP A 234 24.94 -4.48 -20.61
CA ASP A 234 24.64 -4.98 -21.95
C ASP A 234 23.89 -3.94 -22.77
N GLU A 235 22.97 -3.23 -22.14
CA GLU A 235 22.25 -2.12 -22.72
C GLU A 235 22.04 -1.02 -21.68
N VAL A 236 22.20 0.23 -22.10
CA VAL A 236 21.83 1.43 -21.33
C VAL A 236 21.02 2.34 -22.23
N GLY A 237 20.13 3.13 -21.66
CA GLY A 237 19.30 4.03 -22.43
C GLY A 237 18.45 4.96 -21.56
N THR A 238 17.60 5.74 -22.20
CA THR A 238 16.66 6.65 -21.54
C THR A 238 15.24 6.15 -21.68
N LEU A 239 14.41 6.53 -20.73
CA LEU A 239 13.00 6.17 -20.67
C LEU A 239 12.17 7.29 -21.32
N LYS A 240 11.65 7.04 -22.52
CA LYS A 240 10.52 7.78 -23.10
C LYS A 240 9.27 6.93 -22.91
N LEU A 241 8.25 7.07 -23.75
CA LEU A 241 7.13 6.11 -23.75
C LEU A 241 7.62 4.67 -23.92
N ASN A 242 8.65 4.52 -24.75
CA ASN A 242 9.39 3.29 -24.91
C ASN A 242 10.85 3.51 -24.50
N GLN A 243 11.54 2.45 -24.16
CA GLN A 243 12.96 2.47 -23.90
C GLN A 243 13.73 2.88 -25.17
N VAL A 244 14.63 3.86 -25.04
CA VAL A 244 15.46 4.34 -26.15
C VAL A 244 16.91 4.02 -25.81
N PRO A 245 17.52 2.99 -26.46
CA PRO A 245 18.90 2.63 -26.22
C PRO A 245 19.85 3.77 -26.57
N LYS A 246 20.86 3.98 -25.73
CA LYS A 246 21.96 4.94 -25.92
C LYS A 246 23.31 4.25 -25.71
N ASN A 247 24.37 4.84 -26.22
CA ASN A 247 25.73 4.33 -25.98
C ASN A 247 26.28 4.77 -24.64
N VAL A 248 25.81 5.92 -24.13
CA VAL A 248 26.30 6.56 -22.90
C VAL A 248 25.15 7.27 -22.20
N ILE A 249 25.07 7.12 -20.89
CA ILE A 249 24.25 7.94 -19.99
C ILE A 249 25.21 8.70 -19.08
N SER A 250 25.02 10.02 -19.00
CA SER A 250 25.98 10.92 -18.34
C SER A 250 25.43 11.51 -17.05
N THR A 251 26.28 12.16 -16.29
CA THR A 251 25.94 12.89 -15.05
C THR A 251 24.71 13.76 -15.21
N GLY A 252 23.76 13.59 -14.29
CA GLY A 252 22.47 14.29 -14.24
C GLY A 252 21.34 13.58 -14.97
N ASP A 253 21.63 12.64 -15.87
CA ASP A 253 20.61 11.89 -16.60
C ASP A 253 19.96 10.80 -15.75
N VAL A 254 18.69 10.54 -16.04
CA VAL A 254 17.94 9.37 -15.61
C VAL A 254 17.91 8.36 -16.75
N GLY A 255 18.17 7.10 -16.44
CA GLY A 255 18.25 6.06 -17.45
C GLY A 255 17.88 4.67 -16.93
N TYR A 256 17.91 3.71 -17.84
CA TYR A 256 17.78 2.29 -17.53
C TYR A 256 19.03 1.51 -17.92
N LEU A 257 19.20 0.37 -17.25
CA LEU A 257 20.29 -0.58 -17.45
C LEU A 257 19.73 -1.99 -17.54
N ILE A 258 20.22 -2.75 -18.50
CA ILE A 258 19.96 -4.19 -18.63
C ILE A 258 21.32 -4.90 -18.57
N SER A 259 21.39 -5.91 -17.69
CA SER A 259 22.61 -6.65 -17.39
C SER A 259 22.34 -8.16 -17.24
N GLY A 260 21.20 -8.66 -17.75
CA GLY A 260 20.83 -10.07 -17.68
C GLY A 260 20.62 -10.64 -16.27
N ILE A 261 20.38 -9.79 -15.28
CA ILE A 261 20.14 -10.18 -13.88
C ILE A 261 18.77 -10.85 -13.77
N LYS A 262 18.69 -12.00 -13.08
CA LYS A 262 17.47 -12.80 -12.99
C LYS A 262 16.87 -12.85 -11.59
N GLU A 263 17.65 -12.65 -10.54
CA GLU A 263 17.21 -12.77 -9.15
C GLU A 263 17.07 -11.39 -8.50
N ALA A 264 15.92 -11.13 -7.88
CA ALA A 264 15.63 -9.84 -7.23
C ALA A 264 16.65 -9.44 -6.15
N LYS A 265 17.13 -10.42 -5.38
CA LYS A 265 18.12 -10.18 -4.31
C LYS A 265 19.48 -9.67 -4.81
N GLU A 266 19.76 -9.76 -6.12
CA GLU A 266 20.98 -9.26 -6.73
C GLU A 266 20.94 -7.75 -7.01
N VAL A 267 19.72 -7.16 -7.01
CA VAL A 267 19.50 -5.73 -7.20
C VAL A 267 18.82 -5.15 -5.97
N LYS A 268 19.51 -4.30 -5.23
CA LYS A 268 18.91 -3.58 -4.11
C LYS A 268 18.59 -2.15 -4.56
N VAL A 269 17.32 -1.76 -4.45
CA VAL A 269 16.93 -0.36 -4.66
C VAL A 269 17.55 0.49 -3.56
N GLY A 270 18.13 1.64 -3.92
CA GLY A 270 18.97 2.47 -3.04
C GLY A 270 20.46 2.15 -3.13
N ASP A 271 20.86 1.10 -3.88
CA ASP A 271 22.27 0.79 -4.07
C ASP A 271 22.95 1.77 -5.04
N THR A 272 24.25 1.81 -4.98
CA THR A 272 25.13 2.64 -5.84
C THR A 272 25.75 1.77 -6.92
N ILE A 273 25.56 2.17 -8.18
CA ILE A 273 26.29 1.61 -9.32
C ILE A 273 27.60 2.38 -9.49
N THR A 274 28.71 1.64 -9.61
CA THR A 274 30.03 2.20 -9.89
C THR A 274 30.75 1.42 -11.00
N ASP A 275 31.86 1.97 -11.51
CA ASP A 275 32.74 1.25 -12.44
C ASP A 275 33.52 0.16 -11.69
N ALA A 276 33.55 -1.05 -12.24
CA ALA A 276 34.25 -2.18 -11.59
C ALA A 276 35.78 -2.02 -11.58
N LYS A 277 36.36 -1.24 -12.53
CA LYS A 277 37.79 -1.03 -12.62
C LYS A 277 38.26 0.15 -11.77
N THR A 278 37.47 1.20 -11.73
CA THR A 278 37.72 2.44 -10.97
C THR A 278 36.53 2.77 -10.07
N PRO A 279 36.30 1.94 -9.02
CA PRO A 279 35.13 2.13 -8.17
C PRO A 279 35.21 3.42 -7.36
N THR A 280 34.08 4.08 -7.17
CA THR A 280 33.97 5.16 -6.19
C THR A 280 34.13 4.62 -4.77
N THR A 281 34.70 5.43 -3.89
CA THR A 281 34.81 5.11 -2.46
C THR A 281 33.54 5.49 -1.67
N ASN A 282 32.74 6.41 -2.23
CA ASN A 282 31.58 6.97 -1.56
C ASN A 282 30.29 6.33 -2.10
N MET A 283 29.60 5.59 -1.26
CA MET A 283 28.23 5.16 -1.56
C MET A 283 27.28 6.36 -1.46
N ILE A 284 26.29 6.41 -2.34
CA ILE A 284 25.15 7.30 -2.15
C ILE A 284 24.38 6.76 -0.94
N VAL A 285 23.91 7.65 -0.07
CA VAL A 285 23.04 7.25 1.04
C VAL A 285 21.82 6.57 0.43
N GLY A 286 21.67 5.29 0.72
CA GLY A 286 20.57 4.46 0.22
C GLY A 286 19.28 4.73 0.99
N PHE A 287 18.26 3.96 0.63
CA PHE A 287 16.97 3.99 1.32
C PHE A 287 16.99 3.03 2.52
N GLU A 288 16.22 3.36 3.54
CA GLU A 288 15.96 2.42 4.64
C GLU A 288 15.21 1.20 4.12
N ASP A 289 15.48 0.04 4.72
CA ASP A 289 14.74 -1.18 4.38
C ASP A 289 13.27 -1.02 4.86
N VAL A 290 12.36 -1.28 3.95
CA VAL A 290 10.93 -1.19 4.23
C VAL A 290 10.52 -2.28 5.20
N LYS A 291 9.87 -1.89 6.29
CA LYS A 291 9.30 -2.83 7.26
C LYS A 291 7.81 -2.98 6.97
N PRO A 292 7.35 -4.21 6.72
CA PRO A 292 5.92 -4.45 6.59
C PRO A 292 5.19 -4.05 7.87
N MET A 293 4.01 -3.46 7.69
CA MET A 293 3.15 -3.01 8.80
C MET A 293 1.95 -3.93 9.00
N VAL A 294 1.48 -4.56 7.93
CA VAL A 294 0.32 -5.46 7.92
C VAL A 294 0.76 -6.84 7.45
N PHE A 295 0.28 -7.87 8.13
CA PHE A 295 0.59 -9.27 7.83
C PHE A 295 -0.68 -10.06 7.57
N ALA A 296 -0.69 -10.86 6.50
CA ALA A 296 -1.76 -11.81 6.22
C ALA A 296 -1.19 -13.09 5.61
N GLY A 297 -1.89 -14.20 5.81
CA GLY A 297 -1.60 -15.44 5.10
C GLY A 297 -2.27 -15.41 3.73
N ILE A 298 -1.57 -15.82 2.69
CA ILE A 298 -2.12 -16.04 1.34
C ILE A 298 -2.03 -17.54 1.03
N TYR A 299 -3.16 -18.13 0.71
CA TYR A 299 -3.29 -19.56 0.43
C TYR A 299 -3.98 -19.76 -0.93
N PRO A 300 -3.56 -20.75 -1.73
CA PRO A 300 -4.27 -21.09 -2.93
C PRO A 300 -5.63 -21.72 -2.58
N VAL A 301 -6.62 -21.54 -3.45
CA VAL A 301 -7.93 -22.20 -3.28
C VAL A 301 -7.77 -23.72 -3.40
N ASP A 302 -6.99 -24.15 -4.34
CA ASP A 302 -6.64 -25.57 -4.54
C ASP A 302 -5.23 -25.83 -3.99
N THR A 303 -5.08 -26.81 -3.12
CA THR A 303 -3.79 -27.13 -2.49
C THR A 303 -2.72 -27.60 -3.48
N GLU A 304 -3.13 -28.07 -4.65
CA GLU A 304 -2.24 -28.49 -5.74
C GLU A 304 -1.52 -27.28 -6.37
N ASP A 305 -2.11 -26.08 -6.31
CA ASP A 305 -1.58 -24.84 -6.91
C ASP A 305 -0.50 -24.15 -6.04
N TYR A 306 -0.03 -24.78 -4.96
CA TYR A 306 0.96 -24.18 -4.05
C TYR A 306 2.27 -23.75 -4.75
N GLU A 307 2.82 -24.59 -5.63
CA GLU A 307 4.06 -24.27 -6.34
C GLU A 307 3.85 -23.17 -7.40
N ASP A 308 2.67 -23.09 -8.01
CA ASP A 308 2.30 -22.03 -8.94
C ASP A 308 2.12 -20.70 -8.20
N LEU A 309 1.50 -20.74 -7.03
CA LEU A 309 1.42 -19.56 -6.13
C LEU A 309 2.81 -19.09 -5.72
N ARG A 310 3.72 -20.01 -5.35
CA ARG A 310 5.09 -19.68 -5.01
C ARG A 310 5.80 -18.95 -6.15
N SER A 311 5.73 -19.52 -7.36
CA SER A 311 6.32 -18.92 -8.56
C SER A 311 5.75 -17.53 -8.86
N SER A 312 4.43 -17.35 -8.66
CA SER A 312 3.74 -16.08 -8.84
C SER A 312 4.17 -15.03 -7.82
N MET A 313 4.29 -15.43 -6.55
CA MET A 313 4.79 -14.55 -5.47
C MET A 313 6.23 -14.11 -5.70
N GLU A 314 7.11 -15.04 -6.14
CA GLU A 314 8.50 -14.73 -6.49
C GLU A 314 8.57 -13.71 -7.65
N LYS A 315 7.75 -13.87 -8.68
CA LYS A 315 7.66 -12.90 -9.80
C LYS A 315 7.11 -11.54 -9.36
N LEU A 316 6.10 -11.52 -8.50
CA LEU A 316 5.58 -10.26 -7.94
C LEU A 316 6.65 -9.52 -7.14
N GLN A 317 7.41 -10.23 -6.30
CA GLN A 317 8.49 -9.64 -5.50
C GLN A 317 9.59 -9.01 -6.36
N LEU A 318 9.82 -9.52 -7.59
CA LEU A 318 10.75 -8.90 -8.54
C LEU A 318 10.31 -7.48 -8.96
N ASN A 319 9.00 -7.25 -9.00
CA ASN A 319 8.41 -5.96 -9.39
C ASN A 319 8.04 -5.09 -8.18
N ASP A 320 7.97 -5.69 -6.99
CA ASP A 320 7.57 -5.03 -5.75
C ASP A 320 8.50 -5.46 -4.61
N ALA A 321 9.57 -4.70 -4.42
CA ALA A 321 10.57 -4.97 -3.40
C ALA A 321 10.05 -4.83 -1.96
N SER A 322 8.86 -4.25 -1.77
CA SER A 322 8.23 -4.11 -0.45
C SER A 322 7.46 -5.37 -0.02
N LEU A 323 7.14 -6.27 -0.97
CA LEU A 323 6.48 -7.53 -0.68
C LEU A 323 7.44 -8.52 -0.03
N VAL A 324 7.16 -8.89 1.20
CA VAL A 324 7.91 -9.90 1.96
C VAL A 324 7.01 -11.10 2.18
N PHE A 325 7.50 -12.31 1.94
CA PHE A 325 6.74 -13.52 2.21
C PHE A 325 7.62 -14.68 2.68
N ALA A 326 7.04 -15.55 3.49
CA ALA A 326 7.66 -16.77 3.99
C ALA A 326 6.65 -17.93 3.94
N PRO A 327 7.10 -19.18 3.71
CA PRO A 327 6.21 -20.33 3.76
C PRO A 327 5.48 -20.43 5.11
N GLU A 328 4.18 -20.73 5.05
CA GLU A 328 3.32 -20.94 6.21
C GLU A 328 2.41 -22.14 5.97
N SER A 329 1.95 -22.78 7.03
CA SER A 329 0.94 -23.83 6.96
C SER A 329 -0.20 -23.55 7.91
N SER A 330 -1.43 -23.74 7.44
CA SER A 330 -2.67 -23.63 8.22
C SER A 330 -3.32 -25.00 8.32
N ALA A 331 -3.82 -25.34 9.50
CA ALA A 331 -4.58 -26.58 9.70
C ALA A 331 -5.88 -26.60 8.87
N ALA A 332 -6.44 -25.44 8.58
CA ALA A 332 -7.68 -25.29 7.81
C ALA A 332 -7.45 -25.15 6.30
N LEU A 333 -6.39 -24.46 5.87
CA LEU A 333 -6.16 -24.04 4.48
C LEU A 333 -4.99 -24.78 3.79
N GLY A 334 -4.19 -25.57 4.54
CA GLY A 334 -3.03 -26.27 4.00
C GLY A 334 -1.79 -25.38 3.91
N PHE A 335 -1.00 -25.55 2.83
CA PHE A 335 0.23 -24.79 2.61
C PHE A 335 -0.04 -23.46 1.90
N GLY A 336 0.64 -22.41 2.33
CA GLY A 336 0.54 -21.06 1.79
C GLY A 336 1.74 -20.22 2.19
N PHE A 337 1.55 -18.91 2.20
CA PHE A 337 2.61 -17.95 2.54
C PHE A 337 2.10 -16.93 3.54
N ARG A 338 2.92 -16.66 4.56
CA ARG A 338 2.77 -15.49 5.42
C ARG A 338 3.39 -14.30 4.71
N CYS A 339 2.59 -13.31 4.38
CA CYS A 339 3.00 -12.14 3.63
C CYS A 339 2.98 -10.89 4.50
N GLY A 340 3.95 -10.01 4.29
CA GLY A 340 4.01 -8.68 4.89
C GLY A 340 3.76 -7.62 3.84
N PHE A 341 2.92 -6.64 4.17
CA PHE A 341 2.44 -5.56 3.30
C PHE A 341 2.67 -4.20 3.95
N LEU A 342 2.76 -3.16 3.14
CA LEU A 342 2.87 -1.77 3.62
C LEU A 342 1.59 -1.28 4.30
N GLY A 343 0.43 -1.71 3.80
CA GLY A 343 -0.89 -1.37 4.31
C GLY A 343 -1.97 -2.23 3.66
N MET A 344 -3.24 -1.88 3.89
CA MET A 344 -4.37 -2.64 3.35
C MET A 344 -4.51 -2.49 1.84
N LEU A 345 -4.31 -1.29 1.31
CA LEU A 345 -4.36 -1.08 -0.14
C LEU A 345 -3.29 -1.90 -0.86
N HIS A 346 -2.09 -2.00 -0.29
CA HIS A 346 -1.03 -2.85 -0.84
C HIS A 346 -1.43 -4.33 -0.86
N LEU A 347 -2.05 -4.84 0.22
CA LEU A 347 -2.57 -6.22 0.28
C LEU A 347 -3.62 -6.47 -0.83
N GLU A 348 -4.59 -5.57 -0.98
CA GLU A 348 -5.63 -5.70 -2.02
C GLU A 348 -5.03 -5.68 -3.43
N ILE A 349 -4.05 -4.82 -3.68
CA ILE A 349 -3.36 -4.73 -4.97
C ILE A 349 -2.62 -6.04 -5.27
N ILE A 350 -1.87 -6.60 -4.31
CA ILE A 350 -1.18 -7.87 -4.49
C ILE A 350 -2.17 -9.01 -4.78
N GLN A 351 -3.30 -9.05 -4.07
CA GLN A 351 -4.33 -10.05 -4.30
C GLN A 351 -4.93 -9.92 -5.72
N GLU A 352 -5.30 -8.72 -6.15
CA GLU A 352 -5.82 -8.50 -7.51
C GLU A 352 -4.78 -8.78 -8.60
N ARG A 353 -3.50 -8.49 -8.36
CA ARG A 353 -2.42 -8.82 -9.29
C ARG A 353 -2.21 -10.33 -9.42
N LEU A 354 -2.30 -11.09 -8.32
CA LEU A 354 -2.25 -12.55 -8.36
C LEU A 354 -3.38 -13.11 -9.24
N GLU A 355 -4.59 -12.56 -9.09
CA GLU A 355 -5.73 -12.99 -9.88
C GLU A 355 -5.61 -12.61 -11.36
N ARG A 356 -5.25 -11.34 -11.68
CA ARG A 356 -5.27 -10.82 -13.04
C ARG A 356 -4.02 -11.17 -13.87
N GLU A 357 -2.82 -11.11 -13.26
CA GLU A 357 -1.56 -11.32 -13.96
C GLU A 357 -1.15 -12.79 -14.03
N PHE A 358 -1.59 -13.59 -13.03
CA PHE A 358 -1.16 -14.99 -12.87
C PHE A 358 -2.31 -16.00 -12.87
N ASP A 359 -3.57 -15.54 -13.04
CA ASP A 359 -4.79 -16.38 -12.99
C ASP A 359 -4.88 -17.22 -11.70
N MET A 360 -4.40 -16.65 -10.60
CA MET A 360 -4.27 -17.32 -9.31
C MET A 360 -5.30 -16.79 -8.31
N THR A 361 -6.37 -17.55 -8.08
CA THR A 361 -7.36 -17.23 -7.04
C THR A 361 -6.83 -17.66 -5.67
N VAL A 362 -6.81 -16.73 -4.72
CA VAL A 362 -6.23 -16.93 -3.40
C VAL A 362 -7.21 -16.64 -2.27
N ILE A 363 -7.00 -17.31 -1.13
CA ILE A 363 -7.68 -17.04 0.13
C ILE A 363 -6.72 -16.23 1.00
N THR A 364 -7.18 -15.05 1.44
CA THR A 364 -6.42 -14.19 2.36
C THR A 364 -6.98 -14.36 3.77
N THR A 365 -6.09 -14.61 4.75
CA THR A 365 -6.49 -14.65 6.17
C THR A 365 -6.77 -13.25 6.70
N VAL A 366 -7.36 -13.16 7.90
CA VAL A 366 -7.57 -11.86 8.58
C VAL A 366 -6.23 -11.13 8.71
N PRO A 367 -6.08 -9.92 8.14
CA PRO A 367 -4.87 -9.14 8.30
C PRO A 367 -4.65 -8.77 9.76
N ASN A 368 -3.40 -8.73 10.17
CA ASN A 368 -3.01 -8.26 11.50
C ASN A 368 -1.66 -7.53 11.43
N VAL A 369 -1.32 -6.85 12.52
CA VAL A 369 -0.04 -6.16 12.67
C VAL A 369 0.98 -7.06 13.33
N SER A 370 2.25 -6.67 13.34
CA SER A 370 3.29 -7.36 14.10
C SER A 370 3.22 -6.98 15.57
N TYR A 371 3.15 -7.95 16.46
CA TYR A 371 3.13 -7.76 17.91
C TYR A 371 4.44 -8.25 18.53
N LEU A 372 4.78 -7.73 19.72
CA LEU A 372 5.87 -8.23 20.54
C LEU A 372 5.30 -8.85 21.80
N ALA A 373 5.51 -10.16 21.96
CA ALA A 373 5.08 -10.89 23.14
C ALA A 373 6.29 -11.15 24.06
N TYR A 374 6.15 -10.85 25.33
CA TYR A 374 7.15 -11.08 26.36
C TYR A 374 6.68 -12.18 27.29
N THR A 375 7.56 -13.12 27.61
CA THR A 375 7.23 -14.23 28.51
C THR A 375 7.77 -13.97 29.92
N LYS A 376 7.10 -14.55 30.91
CA LYS A 376 7.56 -14.47 32.33
C LYS A 376 8.94 -15.05 32.58
N LYS A 377 9.42 -15.95 31.69
CA LYS A 377 10.76 -16.53 31.77
C LYS A 377 11.83 -15.61 31.20
N GLU A 378 11.49 -14.89 30.13
CA GLU A 378 12.40 -14.00 29.40
C GLU A 378 11.70 -12.65 29.16
N PRO A 379 11.62 -11.81 30.23
CA PRO A 379 10.84 -10.56 30.17
C PRO A 379 11.50 -9.47 29.31
N ASP A 380 12.77 -9.61 28.94
CA ASP A 380 13.53 -8.63 28.17
C ASP A 380 13.71 -9.03 26.69
N THR A 381 13.39 -10.29 26.33
CA THR A 381 13.54 -10.81 24.98
C THR A 381 12.17 -10.95 24.34
N PRO A 382 11.80 -10.08 23.35
CA PRO A 382 10.52 -10.16 22.69
C PRO A 382 10.46 -11.32 21.69
N ILE A 383 9.32 -11.97 21.66
CA ILE A 383 8.92 -12.89 20.59
C ILE A 383 8.10 -12.08 19.60
N VAL A 384 8.54 -12.02 18.34
CA VAL A 384 7.77 -11.36 17.28
C VAL A 384 6.61 -12.26 16.87
N VAL A 385 5.39 -11.74 16.99
CA VAL A 385 4.14 -12.45 16.68
C VAL A 385 3.48 -11.79 15.48
N ASN A 386 3.68 -12.38 14.31
CA ASN A 386 3.05 -11.96 13.06
C ASN A 386 1.78 -12.78 12.75
N ASN A 387 1.65 -13.96 13.33
CA ASN A 387 0.47 -14.82 13.27
C ASN A 387 -0.13 -14.96 14.67
N PRO A 388 -1.45 -14.75 14.84
CA PRO A 388 -2.12 -14.97 16.14
C PRO A 388 -1.88 -16.36 16.74
N SER A 389 -1.61 -17.37 15.92
CA SER A 389 -1.33 -18.74 16.37
C SER A 389 0.02 -18.89 17.09
N ASP A 390 0.96 -17.96 16.85
CA ASP A 390 2.29 -17.96 17.47
C ASP A 390 2.30 -17.30 18.84
N LEU A 391 1.16 -16.73 19.28
CA LEU A 391 1.07 -16.10 20.59
C LEU A 391 1.28 -17.16 21.71
N PRO A 392 2.21 -16.95 22.64
CA PRO A 392 2.40 -17.83 23.79
C PRO A 392 1.12 -17.97 24.63
N GLU A 393 0.97 -19.12 25.27
CA GLU A 393 -0.15 -19.35 26.19
C GLU A 393 -0.27 -18.24 27.25
N PRO A 394 -1.50 -17.79 27.58
CA PRO A 394 -1.71 -16.70 28.56
C PRO A 394 -1.03 -16.93 29.92
N SER A 395 -0.83 -18.20 30.33
CA SER A 395 -0.15 -18.57 31.56
C SER A 395 1.34 -18.22 31.58
N LYS A 396 1.97 -18.24 30.40
CA LYS A 396 3.40 -17.97 30.19
C LYS A 396 3.66 -16.51 29.82
N LEU A 397 2.62 -15.80 29.41
CA LEU A 397 2.69 -14.42 28.92
C LEU A 397 2.86 -13.45 30.08
N ASP A 398 3.79 -12.49 29.94
CA ASP A 398 3.97 -11.35 30.82
C ASP A 398 3.21 -10.14 30.30
N ARG A 399 3.57 -9.68 29.10
CA ARG A 399 2.91 -8.56 28.41
C ARG A 399 2.96 -8.75 26.91
N VAL A 400 2.07 -8.06 26.21
CA VAL A 400 2.07 -7.94 24.74
C VAL A 400 2.14 -6.46 24.39
N GLU A 401 2.99 -6.12 23.43
CA GLU A 401 3.10 -4.77 22.91
C GLU A 401 2.59 -4.75 21.46
N GLU A 402 1.84 -3.70 21.14
CA GLU A 402 1.33 -3.44 19.78
C GLU A 402 1.94 -2.18 19.18
N PRO A 403 2.06 -2.11 17.83
CA PRO A 403 2.58 -0.91 17.18
C PRO A 403 1.59 0.25 17.28
N PHE A 404 2.10 1.41 17.64
CA PHE A 404 1.38 2.68 17.68
C PHE A 404 1.84 3.57 16.54
N ILE A 405 0.93 4.40 16.09
CA ILE A 405 1.14 5.41 15.05
C ILE A 405 0.74 6.78 15.57
N LYS A 406 1.38 7.80 15.03
CA LYS A 406 0.88 9.17 15.04
C LYS A 406 0.00 9.35 13.82
N ALA A 407 -1.30 9.45 14.05
CA ALA A 407 -2.31 9.74 13.04
C ALA A 407 -2.50 11.25 12.90
N THR A 408 -2.35 11.78 11.69
CA THR A 408 -2.60 13.19 11.35
C THR A 408 -3.85 13.26 10.48
N ILE A 409 -4.88 13.95 10.97
CA ILE A 409 -6.16 14.07 10.27
C ILE A 409 -6.44 15.56 10.05
N ILE A 410 -6.64 15.96 8.80
CA ILE A 410 -7.08 17.30 8.44
C ILE A 410 -8.54 17.23 8.02
N THR A 411 -9.39 18.05 8.65
CA THR A 411 -10.82 18.09 8.37
C THR A 411 -11.38 19.49 8.51
N LYS A 412 -12.63 19.71 8.04
CA LYS A 412 -13.34 20.96 8.32
C LYS A 412 -13.78 21.04 9.79
N SER A 413 -13.83 22.25 10.33
CA SER A 413 -14.21 22.54 11.72
C SER A 413 -15.55 21.88 12.12
N ASP A 414 -16.51 21.82 11.21
CA ASP A 414 -17.83 21.22 11.43
C ASP A 414 -17.79 19.72 11.75
N PHE A 415 -16.76 19.00 11.28
CA PHE A 415 -16.63 17.57 11.47
C PHE A 415 -15.68 17.15 12.58
N VAL A 416 -15.01 18.09 13.24
CA VAL A 416 -14.03 17.81 14.32
C VAL A 416 -14.62 16.88 15.39
N GLY A 417 -15.84 17.16 15.88
CA GLY A 417 -16.49 16.35 16.91
C GLY A 417 -16.73 14.90 16.47
N ASN A 418 -17.17 14.70 15.23
CA ASN A 418 -17.42 13.35 14.68
C ASN A 418 -16.11 12.57 14.51
N VAL A 419 -15.08 13.23 13.98
CA VAL A 419 -13.74 12.65 13.79
C VAL A 419 -13.12 12.29 15.13
N MET A 420 -13.18 13.18 16.12
CA MET A 420 -12.69 12.91 17.48
C MET A 420 -13.38 11.70 18.10
N SER A 421 -14.71 11.61 17.97
CA SER A 421 -15.49 10.47 18.49
C SER A 421 -15.05 9.15 17.84
N LEU A 422 -14.84 9.13 16.53
CA LEU A 422 -14.33 7.96 15.81
C LEU A 422 -12.93 7.56 16.32
N CYS A 423 -12.00 8.53 16.45
CA CYS A 423 -10.65 8.23 16.91
C CYS A 423 -10.62 7.70 18.34
N ILE A 424 -11.45 8.24 19.24
CA ILE A 424 -11.58 7.77 20.63
C ILE A 424 -12.16 6.34 20.67
N GLU A 425 -13.19 6.05 19.86
CA GLU A 425 -13.72 4.68 19.70
C GLU A 425 -12.64 3.69 19.30
N LYS A 426 -11.71 4.13 18.45
CA LYS A 426 -10.54 3.36 17.97
C LYS A 426 -9.32 3.48 18.89
N ARG A 427 -9.53 3.71 20.17
CA ARG A 427 -8.48 3.82 21.21
C ARG A 427 -7.44 4.93 20.95
N GLY A 428 -7.78 5.93 20.14
CA GLY A 428 -6.93 7.07 19.85
C GLY A 428 -6.82 8.02 21.04
N ILE A 429 -5.60 8.49 21.27
CA ILE A 429 -5.29 9.51 22.30
C ILE A 429 -4.93 10.79 21.57
N ILE A 430 -5.72 11.83 21.76
CA ILE A 430 -5.43 13.15 21.14
C ILE A 430 -4.13 13.70 21.71
N THR A 431 -3.22 14.11 20.84
CA THR A 431 -1.94 14.73 21.22
C THR A 431 -1.90 16.20 20.91
N ASN A 432 -2.51 16.62 19.80
CA ASN A 432 -2.55 18.03 19.40
C ASN A 432 -3.79 18.32 18.53
N GLN A 433 -4.23 19.59 18.58
CA GLN A 433 -5.24 20.13 17.70
C GLN A 433 -4.80 21.53 17.26
N THR A 434 -4.65 21.74 15.95
CA THR A 434 -4.19 23.01 15.39
C THR A 434 -5.18 23.48 14.33
N TYR A 435 -5.58 24.74 14.39
CA TYR A 435 -6.36 25.37 13.33
C TYR A 435 -5.39 25.84 12.25
N LEU A 436 -5.43 25.20 11.09
CA LEU A 436 -4.64 25.61 9.92
C LEU A 436 -5.23 26.88 9.31
N THR A 437 -6.56 26.92 9.22
CA THR A 437 -7.34 28.09 8.80
C THR A 437 -8.59 28.20 9.67
N THR A 438 -9.43 29.19 9.43
CA THR A 438 -10.71 29.36 10.17
C THR A 438 -11.66 28.15 9.96
N GLU A 439 -11.56 27.47 8.83
CA GLU A 439 -12.43 26.35 8.47
C GLU A 439 -11.75 24.99 8.60
N ARG A 440 -10.41 24.92 8.65
CA ARG A 440 -9.65 23.66 8.63
C ARG A 440 -8.87 23.43 9.91
N VAL A 441 -8.98 22.21 10.40
CA VAL A 441 -8.36 21.78 11.66
C VAL A 441 -7.54 20.53 11.40
N GLU A 442 -6.30 20.55 11.89
CA GLU A 442 -5.44 19.39 12.00
C GLU A 442 -5.60 18.78 13.38
N LEU A 443 -5.87 17.49 13.42
CA LEU A 443 -5.99 16.67 14.62
C LEU A 443 -4.89 15.62 14.62
N ASN A 444 -4.09 15.57 15.66
CA ASN A 444 -3.05 14.57 15.85
C ASN A 444 -3.45 13.61 16.98
N PHE A 445 -3.39 12.32 16.69
CA PHE A 445 -3.69 11.24 17.63
C PHE A 445 -2.57 10.22 17.67
N ASP A 446 -2.26 9.70 18.87
CA ASP A 446 -1.55 8.44 19.01
C ASP A 446 -2.59 7.32 18.98
N MET A 447 -2.46 6.39 18.02
CA MET A 447 -3.43 5.31 17.82
C MET A 447 -2.73 3.96 17.64
N PRO A 448 -3.35 2.85 18.11
CA PRO A 448 -2.86 1.52 17.73
C PRO A 448 -3.06 1.28 16.23
N LEU A 449 -2.00 0.81 15.56
CA LEU A 449 -2.06 0.51 14.12
C LEU A 449 -3.14 -0.52 13.79
N ALA A 450 -3.36 -1.51 14.65
CA ALA A 450 -4.38 -2.54 14.46
C ALA A 450 -5.81 -1.99 14.32
N GLU A 451 -6.10 -0.83 14.91
CA GLU A 451 -7.44 -0.22 14.87
C GLU A 451 -7.72 0.54 13.56
N ILE A 452 -6.68 0.87 12.79
CA ILE A 452 -6.84 1.56 11.51
C ILE A 452 -6.82 0.62 10.30
N VAL A 453 -6.30 -0.61 10.46
CA VAL A 453 -6.08 -1.56 9.37
C VAL A 453 -7.37 -1.94 8.64
N PHE A 454 -8.53 -1.99 9.32
CA PHE A 454 -9.74 -2.54 8.72
C PHE A 454 -10.67 -1.47 8.11
N ASP A 455 -11.41 -0.74 8.93
CA ASP A 455 -12.54 0.08 8.50
C ASP A 455 -12.36 1.57 8.79
N PHE A 456 -11.24 1.95 9.37
CA PHE A 456 -11.03 3.31 9.86
C PHE A 456 -11.14 4.36 8.76
N TYR A 457 -10.50 4.13 7.62
CA TYR A 457 -10.49 5.10 6.52
C TYR A 457 -11.89 5.32 5.93
N ASP A 458 -12.64 4.26 5.70
CA ASP A 458 -14.00 4.34 5.15
C ASP A 458 -14.95 5.02 6.14
N ARG A 459 -14.82 4.70 7.43
CA ARG A 459 -15.58 5.37 8.49
C ARG A 459 -15.20 6.84 8.62
N LEU A 460 -13.91 7.17 8.54
CA LEU A 460 -13.42 8.55 8.57
C LEU A 460 -14.03 9.35 7.41
N LYS A 461 -13.99 8.80 6.21
CA LYS A 461 -14.59 9.39 5.01
C LYS A 461 -16.11 9.59 5.19
N THR A 462 -16.80 8.62 5.77
CA THR A 462 -18.25 8.68 6.01
C THR A 462 -18.61 9.75 7.04
N VAL A 463 -17.96 9.77 8.23
CA VAL A 463 -18.29 10.72 9.31
C VAL A 463 -17.93 12.16 8.97
N SER A 464 -16.98 12.34 8.06
CA SER A 464 -16.54 13.67 7.56
C SER A 464 -17.17 14.05 6.23
N LYS A 465 -18.06 13.23 5.67
CA LYS A 465 -18.65 13.41 4.32
C LYS A 465 -17.58 13.61 3.23
N GLY A 466 -16.43 12.94 3.38
CA GLY A 466 -15.31 13.05 2.45
C GLY A 466 -14.39 14.27 2.66
N TYR A 467 -14.62 15.07 3.71
CA TYR A 467 -13.80 16.26 4.00
C TYR A 467 -12.60 15.99 4.92
N ALA A 468 -12.41 14.77 5.41
CA ALA A 468 -11.24 14.41 6.18
C ALA A 468 -10.21 13.69 5.31
N SER A 469 -8.97 14.14 5.39
CA SER A 469 -7.79 13.43 4.91
C SER A 469 -7.03 12.83 6.09
N PHE A 470 -6.33 11.75 5.84
CA PHE A 470 -5.64 10.97 6.85
C PHE A 470 -4.24 10.58 6.37
N ASP A 471 -3.28 10.72 7.27
CA ASP A 471 -1.93 10.23 7.11
C ASP A 471 -1.39 9.72 8.46
N TYR A 472 -0.37 8.88 8.45
CA TYR A 472 0.18 8.34 9.68
C TYR A 472 1.66 8.01 9.59
N SER A 473 2.34 8.04 10.75
CA SER A 473 3.72 7.61 10.90
C SER A 473 3.89 6.70 12.12
N PRO A 474 4.76 5.67 12.08
CA PRO A 474 5.03 4.81 13.23
C PRO A 474 5.69 5.58 14.38
N ILE A 475 5.26 5.34 15.62
CA ILE A 475 5.85 5.93 16.84
C ILE A 475 6.35 4.90 17.85
N GLY A 476 6.43 3.63 17.45
CA GLY A 476 6.97 2.54 18.26
C GLY A 476 5.93 1.59 18.83
N MET A 477 6.37 0.75 19.75
CA MET A 477 5.55 -0.30 20.38
C MET A 477 5.10 0.15 21.77
N ARG A 478 3.85 -0.19 22.15
CA ARG A 478 3.30 0.10 23.50
C ARG A 478 2.56 -1.12 24.04
N ALA A 479 2.70 -1.35 25.33
CA ALA A 479 2.00 -2.44 26.02
C ALA A 479 0.50 -2.23 26.02
N SER A 480 -0.26 -3.29 25.67
CA SER A 480 -1.71 -3.28 25.59
C SER A 480 -2.32 -4.60 26.07
N LYS A 481 -3.58 -4.55 26.52
CA LYS A 481 -4.34 -5.74 26.96
C LYS A 481 -4.93 -6.47 25.78
N LEU A 482 -4.09 -7.25 25.11
CA LEU A 482 -4.49 -8.01 23.93
C LEU A 482 -4.83 -9.45 24.28
N VAL A 483 -5.85 -9.98 23.62
CA VAL A 483 -6.29 -11.36 23.75
C VAL A 483 -6.40 -12.00 22.37
N LYS A 484 -6.12 -13.30 22.29
CA LYS A 484 -6.36 -14.08 21.08
C LYS A 484 -7.83 -14.46 21.01
N LEU A 485 -8.51 -14.01 19.97
CA LEU A 485 -9.87 -14.42 19.62
C LEU A 485 -9.79 -15.57 18.62
N ASP A 486 -10.26 -16.74 19.01
CA ASP A 486 -10.39 -17.92 18.15
C ASP A 486 -11.83 -18.08 17.67
N VAL A 487 -12.00 -18.43 16.39
CA VAL A 487 -13.29 -18.81 15.82
C VAL A 487 -13.36 -20.32 15.68
N LEU A 488 -14.37 -20.93 16.27
CA LEU A 488 -14.60 -22.37 16.19
C LEU A 488 -15.84 -22.66 15.34
N LEU A 489 -15.68 -23.51 14.34
CA LEU A 489 -16.76 -24.08 13.53
C LEU A 489 -16.92 -25.55 13.88
N ASN A 490 -18.11 -25.93 14.30
CA ASN A 490 -18.39 -27.30 14.74
C ASN A 490 -17.42 -27.83 15.83
N ALA A 491 -16.98 -26.94 16.73
CA ALA A 491 -15.99 -27.14 17.79
C ALA A 491 -14.52 -27.28 17.29
N ASN A 492 -14.24 -27.12 16.01
CA ASN A 492 -12.87 -27.08 15.47
C ASN A 492 -12.44 -25.63 15.30
N SER A 493 -11.26 -25.29 15.77
CA SER A 493 -10.68 -23.96 15.59
C SER A 493 -10.30 -23.75 14.13
N VAL A 494 -10.62 -22.56 13.60
CA VAL A 494 -10.22 -22.09 12.26
C VAL A 494 -9.17 -21.03 12.47
N ASP A 495 -7.90 -21.43 12.37
CA ASP A 495 -6.73 -20.57 12.60
C ASP A 495 -6.70 -19.34 11.67
N ALA A 496 -7.13 -19.50 10.43
CA ALA A 496 -7.23 -18.43 9.45
C ALA A 496 -8.19 -17.29 9.85
N LEU A 497 -9.13 -17.53 10.78
CA LEU A 497 -10.06 -16.55 11.32
C LEU A 497 -9.67 -16.05 12.72
N SER A 498 -8.54 -16.50 13.27
CA SER A 498 -8.03 -16.04 14.56
C SER A 498 -7.46 -14.62 14.45
N ALA A 499 -7.68 -13.79 15.47
CA ALA A 499 -7.18 -12.42 15.53
C ALA A 499 -6.69 -12.06 16.93
N LEU A 500 -5.69 -11.16 17.01
CA LEU A 500 -5.30 -10.50 18.25
C LEU A 500 -6.06 -9.18 18.35
N ILE A 501 -6.84 -9.03 19.41
CA ILE A 501 -7.72 -7.88 19.61
C ILE A 501 -7.66 -7.38 21.06
N HIS A 502 -8.01 -6.12 21.28
CA HIS A 502 -8.09 -5.58 22.62
C HIS A 502 -9.20 -6.25 23.43
N GLU A 503 -8.94 -6.55 24.70
CA GLU A 503 -9.85 -7.29 25.59
C GLU A 503 -11.26 -6.65 25.65
N ASP A 504 -11.33 -5.31 25.73
CA ASP A 504 -12.59 -4.59 25.82
C ASP A 504 -13.48 -4.74 24.57
N ASN A 505 -12.90 -4.94 23.39
CA ASN A 505 -13.60 -5.08 22.12
C ASN A 505 -13.90 -6.55 21.76
N ALA A 506 -13.34 -7.50 22.49
CA ALA A 506 -13.34 -8.92 22.12
C ALA A 506 -14.77 -9.49 21.98
N TYR A 507 -15.70 -9.15 22.89
CA TYR A 507 -17.07 -9.61 22.80
C TYR A 507 -17.80 -9.07 21.56
N ASN A 508 -17.69 -7.77 21.31
CA ASN A 508 -18.39 -7.11 20.20
C ASN A 508 -17.89 -7.62 18.84
N ILE A 509 -16.57 -7.73 18.68
CA ILE A 509 -15.96 -8.26 17.46
C ILE A 509 -16.31 -9.73 17.28
N GLY A 510 -16.16 -10.56 18.31
CA GLY A 510 -16.48 -11.99 18.25
C GLY A 510 -17.96 -12.25 17.92
N LYS A 511 -18.88 -11.43 18.44
CA LYS A 511 -20.30 -11.53 18.13
C LYS A 511 -20.57 -11.19 16.65
N LYS A 512 -20.05 -10.06 16.16
CA LYS A 512 -20.21 -9.66 14.75
C LYS A 512 -19.61 -10.70 13.78
N MET A 513 -18.43 -11.25 14.11
CA MET A 513 -17.84 -12.34 13.33
C MET A 513 -18.75 -13.56 13.24
N CYS A 514 -19.31 -14.00 14.38
CA CYS A 514 -20.23 -15.13 14.39
C CYS A 514 -21.52 -14.86 13.59
N GLU A 515 -22.08 -13.65 13.67
CA GLU A 515 -23.28 -13.23 12.92
C GLU A 515 -23.00 -13.22 11.42
N LYS A 516 -21.90 -12.61 10.97
CA LYS A 516 -21.52 -12.54 9.55
C LYS A 516 -21.24 -13.94 8.97
N LEU A 517 -20.50 -14.78 9.69
CA LEU A 517 -20.24 -16.16 9.28
C LEU A 517 -21.52 -16.99 9.19
N ARG A 518 -22.50 -16.76 10.07
CA ARG A 518 -23.80 -17.43 9.99
C ARG A 518 -24.56 -17.08 8.72
N GLU A 519 -24.42 -15.88 8.20
CA GLU A 519 -25.08 -15.43 6.98
C GLU A 519 -24.45 -16.03 5.73
N LEU A 520 -23.12 -16.16 5.71
CA LEU A 520 -22.36 -16.54 4.52
C LEU A 520 -22.13 -18.05 4.39
N ILE A 521 -21.96 -18.76 5.50
CA ILE A 521 -21.75 -20.21 5.45
C ILE A 521 -23.07 -20.91 5.07
N PRO A 522 -23.09 -21.72 4.01
CA PRO A 522 -24.30 -22.39 3.53
C PRO A 522 -24.79 -23.44 4.54
N ARG A 523 -26.11 -23.59 4.63
CA ARG A 523 -26.76 -24.60 5.50
C ARG A 523 -26.39 -26.01 5.07
N GLN A 524 -25.96 -26.82 6.02
CA GLN A 524 -25.64 -28.24 5.84
C GLN A 524 -26.76 -29.15 6.35
N GLN A 525 -26.59 -30.47 6.21
CA GLN A 525 -27.52 -31.47 6.72
C GLN A 525 -27.55 -31.58 8.26
N PHE A 526 -26.62 -30.89 8.95
CA PHE A 526 -26.48 -30.83 10.40
C PHE A 526 -26.37 -29.40 10.88
N ASP A 527 -26.59 -29.17 12.18
CA ASP A 527 -26.45 -27.85 12.79
C ASP A 527 -24.95 -27.53 12.95
N ILE A 528 -24.54 -26.35 12.49
CA ILE A 528 -23.15 -25.86 12.61
C ILE A 528 -23.14 -24.79 13.69
N PRO A 529 -22.60 -25.06 14.90
CA PRO A 529 -22.32 -24.02 15.87
C PRO A 529 -21.08 -23.22 15.43
N ILE A 530 -21.21 -21.91 15.42
CA ILE A 530 -20.15 -20.93 15.24
C ILE A 530 -19.90 -20.32 16.61
N GLN A 531 -18.67 -20.34 17.08
CA GLN A 531 -18.33 -19.85 18.41
C GLN A 531 -17.08 -18.97 18.34
N ALA A 532 -17.11 -17.85 19.04
CA ALA A 532 -15.95 -17.04 19.30
C ALA A 532 -15.46 -17.31 20.72
N ALA A 533 -14.17 -17.57 20.90
CA ALA A 533 -13.58 -17.97 22.17
C ALA A 533 -12.28 -17.23 22.46
N ILE A 534 -12.01 -16.99 23.74
CA ILE A 534 -10.74 -16.54 24.27
C ILE A 534 -10.16 -17.67 25.11
N GLY A 535 -9.16 -18.37 24.60
CA GLY A 535 -8.69 -19.61 25.19
C GLY A 535 -9.81 -20.65 25.32
N ALA A 536 -10.11 -21.12 26.53
CA ALA A 536 -11.19 -22.08 26.77
C ALA A 536 -12.59 -21.44 26.92
N LYS A 537 -12.68 -20.11 27.04
CA LYS A 537 -13.94 -19.40 27.33
C LYS A 537 -14.61 -18.97 26.05
N ILE A 538 -15.81 -19.53 25.77
CA ILE A 538 -16.68 -19.08 24.69
C ILE A 538 -17.34 -17.77 25.09
N ILE A 539 -17.15 -16.71 24.29
CA ILE A 539 -17.69 -15.37 24.54
C ILE A 539 -18.92 -15.06 23.69
N ALA A 540 -18.99 -15.60 22.48
CA ALA A 540 -20.14 -15.44 21.59
C ALA A 540 -20.45 -16.75 20.86
N ARG A 541 -21.72 -16.95 20.49
CA ARG A 541 -22.15 -18.16 19.79
C ARG A 541 -23.34 -17.86 18.88
N GLU A 542 -23.24 -18.38 17.66
CA GLU A 542 -24.33 -18.45 16.69
C GLU A 542 -24.51 -19.90 16.20
N THR A 543 -25.62 -20.21 15.54
CA THR A 543 -25.85 -21.56 15.03
C THR A 543 -26.53 -21.50 13.67
N ILE A 544 -25.92 -22.11 12.66
CA ILE A 544 -26.58 -22.37 11.37
C ILE A 544 -27.42 -23.62 11.51
N LYS A 545 -28.73 -23.45 11.35
CA LYS A 545 -29.68 -24.58 11.48
C LYS A 545 -29.58 -25.52 10.26
N ALA A 546 -29.59 -26.82 10.52
CA ALA A 546 -29.58 -27.84 9.49
C ALA A 546 -30.75 -27.69 8.49
N LEU A 547 -30.50 -28.10 7.26
CA LEU A 547 -31.55 -28.31 6.28
C LEU A 547 -32.50 -29.36 6.83
N ARG A 548 -33.79 -29.03 6.90
CA ARG A 548 -34.85 -29.95 7.38
C ARG A 548 -35.55 -30.60 6.18
N LYS A 549 -35.45 -31.92 6.07
CA LYS A 549 -36.33 -32.70 5.25
C LYS A 549 -37.52 -33.10 6.14
N ASP A 550 -38.74 -32.79 5.72
CA ASP A 550 -39.94 -33.26 6.46
C ASP A 550 -40.10 -34.77 6.27
N VAL A 551 -39.51 -35.51 7.21
CA VAL A 551 -39.59 -36.98 7.21
C VAL A 551 -40.98 -37.51 7.65
N THR A 552 -41.83 -36.59 8.15
CA THR A 552 -43.19 -36.93 8.63
C THR A 552 -44.28 -36.60 7.62
N ALA A 553 -43.98 -35.91 6.51
CA ALA A 553 -44.92 -35.51 5.46
C ALA A 553 -45.75 -36.68 4.88
N LYS A 554 -45.14 -37.87 4.82
CA LYS A 554 -45.81 -39.08 4.32
C LYS A 554 -46.53 -39.91 5.41
N CYS A 555 -46.57 -39.43 6.66
CA CYS A 555 -47.25 -40.12 7.75
C CYS A 555 -48.72 -39.64 7.83
N TYR A 556 -49.60 -40.29 7.08
CA TYR A 556 -51.04 -40.09 7.16
C TYR A 556 -51.56 -40.77 8.41
N GLY A 557 -52.41 -40.06 9.22
CA GLY A 557 -53.06 -40.59 10.42
C GLY A 557 -52.23 -40.42 11.71
N GLY A 558 -52.87 -40.57 12.85
CA GLY A 558 -52.38 -40.24 14.19
C GLY A 558 -51.34 -41.16 14.82
N ASP A 559 -50.50 -41.86 14.03
CA ASP A 559 -49.43 -42.71 14.58
C ASP A 559 -48.26 -41.88 15.12
N ILE A 560 -48.43 -41.44 16.36
CA ILE A 560 -47.46 -40.64 17.12
C ILE A 560 -46.18 -41.43 17.32
N SER A 561 -46.24 -42.74 17.51
CA SER A 561 -45.09 -43.61 17.74
C SER A 561 -44.17 -43.67 16.52
N ARG A 562 -44.73 -43.77 15.31
CA ARG A 562 -43.99 -43.80 14.04
C ARG A 562 -43.36 -42.44 13.74
N LYS A 563 -44.09 -41.33 13.96
CA LYS A 563 -43.56 -39.97 13.83
C LYS A 563 -42.35 -39.76 14.74
N ARG A 564 -42.45 -40.16 16.01
CA ARG A 564 -41.38 -40.07 17.00
C ARG A 564 -40.13 -40.87 16.59
N LYS A 565 -40.32 -42.14 16.15
CA LYS A 565 -39.20 -42.97 15.66
C LYS A 565 -38.51 -42.38 14.45
N LEU A 566 -39.23 -41.81 13.50
CA LEU A 566 -38.66 -41.16 12.33
C LEU A 566 -37.87 -39.92 12.70
N LEU A 567 -38.37 -39.09 13.61
CA LEU A 567 -37.65 -37.90 14.13
C LEU A 567 -36.38 -38.29 14.92
N GLU A 568 -36.47 -39.37 15.73
CA GLU A 568 -35.28 -39.87 16.46
C GLU A 568 -34.22 -40.44 15.51
N LYS A 569 -34.64 -41.16 14.45
CA LYS A 569 -33.72 -41.66 13.41
C LYS A 569 -33.06 -40.51 12.65
N GLN A 570 -33.83 -39.47 12.32
CA GLN A 570 -33.29 -38.26 11.70
C GLN A 570 -32.27 -37.55 12.62
N LYS A 571 -32.59 -37.40 13.92
CA LYS A 571 -31.71 -36.83 14.94
C LYS A 571 -30.38 -37.62 15.07
N LYS A 572 -30.46 -38.96 15.12
CA LYS A 572 -29.27 -39.83 15.15
C LYS A 572 -28.44 -39.71 13.87
N GLY A 573 -29.08 -39.67 12.70
CA GLY A 573 -28.43 -39.48 11.40
C GLY A 573 -27.68 -38.15 11.33
N LYS A 574 -28.33 -37.06 11.75
CA LYS A 574 -27.69 -35.73 11.82
C LYS A 574 -26.48 -35.69 12.76
N LYS A 575 -26.60 -36.34 13.95
CA LYS A 575 -25.48 -36.45 14.90
C LYS A 575 -24.29 -37.18 14.30
N ARG A 576 -24.54 -38.24 13.52
CA ARG A 576 -23.50 -39.04 12.84
C ARG A 576 -22.86 -38.24 11.70
N MET A 577 -23.64 -37.52 10.89
CA MET A 577 -23.13 -36.64 9.83
C MET A 577 -22.28 -35.52 10.39
N ARG A 578 -22.65 -34.94 11.54
CA ARG A 578 -21.87 -33.90 12.21
C ARG A 578 -20.46 -34.38 12.64
N GLN A 579 -20.31 -35.67 12.97
CA GLN A 579 -19.03 -36.25 13.38
C GLN A 579 -18.09 -36.53 12.22
N VAL A 580 -18.59 -36.60 10.98
CA VAL A 580 -17.84 -36.98 9.78
C VAL A 580 -17.73 -35.82 8.78
N GLY A 581 -18.66 -34.84 8.86
CA GLY A 581 -18.70 -33.74 7.88
C GLY A 581 -17.76 -32.60 8.22
N ASN A 582 -16.84 -32.29 7.31
CA ASN A 582 -16.11 -31.05 7.31
C ASN A 582 -17.05 -29.91 6.87
N VAL A 583 -16.90 -28.75 7.48
CA VAL A 583 -17.63 -27.54 7.09
C VAL A 583 -16.74 -26.80 6.09
N GLU A 584 -17.19 -26.71 4.85
CA GLU A 584 -16.56 -25.86 3.85
C GLU A 584 -16.88 -24.40 4.15
N ILE A 585 -15.85 -23.58 4.24
CA ILE A 585 -15.95 -22.13 4.45
C ILE A 585 -15.78 -21.48 3.08
N PRO A 586 -16.80 -20.76 2.54
CA PRO A 586 -16.64 -20.04 1.29
C PRO A 586 -15.56 -18.96 1.40
N GLN A 587 -14.85 -18.69 0.32
CA GLN A 587 -13.85 -17.62 0.26
C GLN A 587 -14.42 -16.28 0.70
N GLU A 588 -15.64 -15.97 0.30
CA GLU A 588 -16.37 -14.76 0.68
C GLU A 588 -16.49 -14.60 2.20
N ALA A 589 -16.55 -15.70 2.96
CA ALA A 589 -16.64 -15.64 4.42
C ALA A 589 -15.35 -15.14 5.07
N PHE A 590 -14.19 -15.45 4.50
CA PHE A 590 -12.90 -14.90 4.98
C PHE A 590 -12.83 -13.40 4.69
N MET A 591 -13.21 -12.98 3.48
CA MET A 591 -13.22 -11.57 3.09
C MET A 591 -14.25 -10.74 3.86
N ALA A 592 -15.42 -11.30 4.13
CA ALA A 592 -16.49 -10.60 4.84
C ALA A 592 -16.19 -10.37 6.33
N VAL A 593 -15.38 -11.24 6.94
CA VAL A 593 -14.88 -11.02 8.31
C VAL A 593 -13.96 -9.80 8.39
N LEU A 594 -13.34 -9.39 7.27
CA LEU A 594 -12.55 -8.17 7.17
C LEU A 594 -13.41 -6.89 7.19
N LYS A 595 -14.68 -6.99 6.75
CA LYS A 595 -15.64 -5.87 6.63
C LYS A 595 -16.77 -6.02 7.67
N LEU A 596 -16.39 -6.12 8.95
CA LEU A 596 -17.36 -6.36 10.05
C LEU A 596 -18.33 -5.20 10.33
N ASN A 597 -18.13 -4.04 9.73
CA ASN A 597 -18.92 -2.83 10.03
C ASN A 597 -19.78 -2.33 8.86
N ASP A 598 -19.87 -3.09 7.76
CA ASP A 598 -20.84 -2.84 6.67
C ASP A 598 -22.23 -3.37 6.99
#